data_36e7103c1ce6820a42e8791e5937524e
#
_entry.id   36e7103c1ce6820a42e8791e5937524e
#
_cell.length_a   1.000
_cell.length_b   1.000
_cell.length_c   1.000
_cell.angle_alpha   90.00
_cell.angle_beta   90.00
_cell.angle_gamma   90.00
#
_symmetry.space_group_name_H-M   'P 1'
#
loop_
_entity.id
_entity.type
_entity.pdbx_description
1 polymer ?
#
loop_
_entity_poly.entity_id
_entity_poly.type
_entity_poly.pdbx_seq_one_letter_code
_entity_poly.pdbx_strand_id
1 'polypeptide(L)'
;MRILELCNSPEFASLPPNVIVPTLADRGIYIASESSFYRVLKSANQLKKRSRECQYKRPDVLRAVAPNQVWSWDISYLPSWVRGQHFYLYMIVDIYSRKIIAAEVFASESGKHAAELLQRAVWNEKCSSNNLVLHSDNGGPMRSYTLLAKMYALGVLSSYSRLRVSNDNPYSESLFRTLKYCPWWPENGFRTINDARVWVNRFVNWYNFEHKHSGIKYVTPAERHQGNDMKILAARKAVYQLAREQHPERWGKHLRNWDYISEVYLNPEKEAA
;
A
#
# COMPACT_ATOMS: atom_id res chain seq x y z
N MET A 1 -28.37 -37.35 15.53
CA MET A 1 -27.29 -38.09 16.20
C MET A 1 -26.28 -38.68 15.22
N ARG A 2 -26.66 -39.54 14.26
CA ARG A 2 -25.72 -40.27 13.39
C ARG A 2 -24.64 -39.42 12.65
N ILE A 3 -24.96 -38.20 12.18
CA ILE A 3 -24.02 -37.31 11.48
C ILE A 3 -22.95 -36.78 12.44
N LEU A 4 -23.30 -36.34 13.63
CA LEU A 4 -22.34 -35.82 14.63
C LEU A 4 -21.39 -36.91 15.13
N GLU A 5 -21.91 -38.09 15.40
CA GLU A 5 -21.11 -39.25 15.82
C GLU A 5 -20.08 -39.60 14.76
N LEU A 6 -20.48 -39.61 13.49
CA LEU A 6 -19.63 -39.88 12.37
C LEU A 6 -18.54 -38.79 12.19
N CYS A 7 -18.93 -37.52 12.21
CA CYS A 7 -17.98 -36.43 12.05
C CYS A 7 -16.99 -36.32 13.22
N ASN A 8 -17.33 -36.83 14.39
CA ASN A 8 -16.45 -36.84 15.55
C ASN A 8 -15.67 -38.15 15.71
N SER A 9 -15.85 -39.12 14.82
CA SER A 9 -15.08 -40.36 14.85
C SER A 9 -13.60 -40.08 14.54
N PRO A 10 -12.65 -40.88 15.04
CA PRO A 10 -11.22 -40.71 14.79
C PRO A 10 -10.86 -40.63 13.30
N GLU A 11 -11.61 -41.35 12.47
CA GLU A 11 -11.39 -41.39 11.01
C GLU A 11 -11.80 -40.07 10.31
N PHE A 12 -12.92 -39.49 10.72
CA PHE A 12 -13.50 -38.32 10.02
C PHE A 12 -13.37 -36.99 10.76
N ALA A 13 -12.91 -37.02 12.02
CA ALA A 13 -12.81 -35.83 12.85
C ALA A 13 -11.95 -34.70 12.27
N SER A 14 -11.02 -35.00 11.34
CA SER A 14 -10.18 -34.04 10.65
C SER A 14 -10.68 -33.64 9.27
N LEU A 15 -11.70 -34.28 8.74
CA LEU A 15 -12.15 -34.10 7.37
C LEU A 15 -13.39 -33.20 7.30
N PRO A 16 -13.50 -32.33 6.28
CA PRO A 16 -14.70 -31.53 6.05
C PRO A 16 -15.82 -32.39 5.41
N PRO A 17 -17.10 -31.97 5.54
CA PRO A 17 -18.23 -32.68 4.97
C PRO A 17 -18.14 -32.98 3.46
N ASN A 18 -17.55 -32.09 2.67
CA ASN A 18 -17.33 -32.27 1.24
C ASN A 18 -16.30 -33.38 0.89
N VAL A 19 -15.57 -33.88 1.87
CA VAL A 19 -14.69 -35.05 1.74
C VAL A 19 -15.37 -36.28 2.36
N ILE A 20 -16.04 -36.12 3.50
CA ILE A 20 -16.71 -37.22 4.22
C ILE A 20 -17.80 -37.85 3.37
N VAL A 21 -18.68 -37.04 2.76
CA VAL A 21 -19.84 -37.55 2.02
C VAL A 21 -19.42 -38.41 0.81
N PRO A 22 -18.51 -37.96 -0.07
CA PRO A 22 -18.00 -38.82 -1.15
C PRO A 22 -17.30 -40.07 -0.65
N THR A 23 -16.46 -39.95 0.40
CA THR A 23 -15.75 -41.12 0.97
C THR A 23 -16.71 -42.19 1.48
N LEU A 24 -17.84 -41.79 2.06
CA LEU A 24 -18.89 -42.72 2.46
C LEU A 24 -19.60 -43.34 1.25
N ALA A 25 -19.87 -42.55 0.22
CA ALA A 25 -20.48 -43.02 -1.01
C ALA A 25 -19.61 -44.08 -1.72
N ASP A 26 -18.30 -43.89 -1.74
CA ASP A 26 -17.34 -44.89 -2.29
C ASP A 26 -17.39 -46.23 -1.54
N ARG A 27 -17.83 -46.21 -0.28
CA ARG A 27 -18.07 -47.41 0.56
C ARG A 27 -19.51 -47.93 0.48
N GLY A 28 -20.32 -47.39 -0.43
CA GLY A 28 -21.73 -47.75 -0.57
C GLY A 28 -22.65 -47.22 0.50
N ILE A 29 -22.23 -46.25 1.28
CA ILE A 29 -22.99 -45.68 2.39
C ILE A 29 -23.42 -44.23 2.03
N TYR A 30 -24.75 -44.00 1.99
CA TYR A 30 -25.28 -42.65 1.86
C TYR A 30 -26.12 -42.31 3.10
N ILE A 31 -25.76 -41.20 3.78
CA ILE A 31 -26.47 -40.76 4.99
C ILE A 31 -27.29 -39.50 4.71
N ALA A 32 -26.67 -38.48 4.12
CA ALA A 32 -27.32 -37.22 3.77
C ALA A 32 -26.42 -36.42 2.82
N SER A 33 -26.95 -35.34 2.23
CA SER A 33 -26.20 -34.41 1.42
C SER A 33 -25.16 -33.64 2.23
N GLU A 34 -24.14 -33.13 1.58
CA GLU A 34 -23.12 -32.24 2.19
C GLU A 34 -23.74 -31.05 2.92
N SER A 35 -24.75 -30.40 2.32
CA SER A 35 -25.48 -29.31 2.90
C SER A 35 -26.16 -29.68 4.23
N SER A 36 -26.65 -30.92 4.35
CA SER A 36 -27.25 -31.43 5.58
C SER A 36 -26.21 -31.64 6.67
N PHE A 37 -25.04 -32.17 6.32
CA PHE A 37 -23.90 -32.28 7.23
C PHE A 37 -23.50 -30.90 7.77
N TYR A 38 -23.35 -29.89 6.89
CA TYR A 38 -23.02 -28.53 7.29
C TYR A 38 -24.06 -27.93 8.22
N ARG A 39 -25.36 -28.14 7.96
CA ARG A 39 -26.44 -27.65 8.84
C ARG A 39 -26.39 -28.27 10.24
N VAL A 40 -26.19 -29.59 10.31
CA VAL A 40 -26.07 -30.30 11.59
C VAL A 40 -24.84 -29.87 12.39
N LEU A 41 -23.68 -29.74 11.73
CA LEU A 41 -22.47 -29.24 12.37
C LEU A 41 -22.62 -27.80 12.84
N LYS A 42 -23.31 -26.95 12.09
CA LYS A 42 -23.61 -25.57 12.46
C LYS A 42 -24.50 -25.49 13.68
N SER A 43 -25.59 -26.28 13.74
CA SER A 43 -26.49 -26.33 14.89
C SER A 43 -25.83 -26.87 16.17
N ALA A 44 -24.79 -27.72 16.01
CA ALA A 44 -23.99 -28.25 17.10
C ALA A 44 -22.80 -27.37 17.47
N ASN A 45 -22.64 -26.15 16.88
CA ASN A 45 -21.47 -25.27 17.06
C ASN A 45 -20.12 -25.92 16.72
N GLN A 46 -20.12 -26.94 15.86
CA GLN A 46 -18.91 -27.67 15.45
C GLN A 46 -18.34 -27.21 14.09
N LEU A 47 -18.98 -26.26 13.42
CA LEU A 47 -18.41 -25.56 12.25
C LEU A 47 -17.39 -24.50 12.68
N LYS A 48 -16.43 -24.86 13.51
CA LYS A 48 -15.28 -24.00 13.69
C LYS A 48 -14.46 -24.02 12.40
N LYS A 49 -14.29 -22.83 11.79
CA LYS A 49 -13.26 -22.64 10.76
C LYS A 49 -11.95 -23.19 11.35
N ARG A 50 -11.47 -24.30 10.80
CA ARG A 50 -10.11 -24.80 11.05
C ARG A 50 -9.08 -24.00 10.23
N SER A 51 -9.25 -22.69 10.14
CA SER A 51 -8.09 -21.85 9.94
C SER A 51 -7.36 -21.86 11.28
N ARG A 52 -6.13 -22.35 11.33
CA ARG A 52 -5.20 -21.70 12.23
C ARG A 52 -5.39 -20.21 11.95
N GLU A 53 -6.13 -19.53 12.78
CA GLU A 53 -5.97 -18.10 12.93
C GLU A 53 -4.54 -17.96 13.42
N CYS A 54 -3.61 -17.88 12.47
CA CYS A 54 -2.40 -17.16 12.73
C CYS A 54 -2.94 -15.80 13.18
N GLN A 55 -2.91 -15.54 14.47
CA GLN A 55 -3.11 -14.21 14.99
C GLN A 55 -1.96 -13.40 14.39
N TYR A 56 -2.18 -12.87 13.18
CA TYR A 56 -1.28 -11.90 12.59
C TYR A 56 -1.30 -10.72 13.56
N LYS A 57 -0.22 -10.62 14.35
CA LYS A 57 0.04 -9.41 15.10
C LYS A 57 -0.10 -8.27 14.09
N ARG A 58 -1.06 -7.38 14.33
CA ARG A 58 -1.21 -6.19 13.47
C ARG A 58 0.15 -5.50 13.46
N PRO A 59 0.68 -5.10 12.29
CA PRO A 59 1.88 -4.30 12.26
C PRO A 59 1.63 -3.05 13.09
N ASP A 60 2.64 -2.60 13.83
CA ASP A 60 2.55 -1.36 14.57
C ASP A 60 2.17 -0.23 13.62
N VAL A 61 1.26 0.64 14.07
CA VAL A 61 0.82 1.79 13.28
C VAL A 61 2.02 2.71 13.07
N LEU A 62 2.47 2.82 11.83
CA LEU A 62 3.57 3.71 11.51
C LEU A 62 3.05 5.14 11.41
N ARG A 63 3.64 6.03 12.20
CA ARG A 63 3.34 7.45 12.26
C ARG A 63 4.51 8.26 11.74
N ALA A 64 4.24 9.23 10.89
CA ALA A 64 5.20 10.23 10.44
C ALA A 64 4.72 11.63 10.82
N VAL A 65 5.58 12.42 11.45
CA VAL A 65 5.34 13.80 11.86
C VAL A 65 6.24 14.80 11.13
N ALA A 66 7.17 14.29 10.35
CA ALA A 66 8.10 15.05 9.53
C ALA A 66 8.49 14.25 8.28
N PRO A 67 9.06 14.91 7.25
CA PRO A 67 9.65 14.22 6.11
C PRO A 67 10.76 13.24 6.53
N ASN A 68 10.98 12.23 5.70
CA ASN A 68 12.07 11.26 5.85
C ASN A 68 12.02 10.39 7.14
N GLN A 69 10.84 10.23 7.73
CA GLN A 69 10.62 9.29 8.83
C GLN A 69 10.10 7.94 8.36
N VAL A 70 9.14 7.95 7.43
CA VAL A 70 8.56 6.73 6.87
C VAL A 70 8.45 6.87 5.37
N TRP A 71 9.10 5.98 4.66
CA TRP A 71 8.96 5.84 3.22
C TRP A 71 8.17 4.58 2.90
N SER A 72 7.34 4.67 1.88
CA SER A 72 6.66 3.55 1.26
C SER A 72 7.28 3.30 -0.11
N TRP A 73 7.50 2.04 -0.49
CA TRP A 73 7.99 1.73 -1.81
C TRP A 73 7.30 0.52 -2.42
N ASP A 74 7.31 0.48 -3.72
CA ASP A 74 6.69 -0.59 -4.48
C ASP A 74 7.20 -0.59 -5.93
N ILE A 75 6.89 -1.66 -6.67
CA ILE A 75 7.26 -1.85 -8.07
C ILE A 75 5.99 -1.88 -8.92
N SER A 76 5.93 -1.06 -9.95
CA SER A 76 4.87 -1.09 -10.95
C SER A 76 5.40 -1.49 -12.32
N TYR A 77 4.55 -2.18 -13.08
CA TYR A 77 4.85 -2.55 -14.46
C TYR A 77 4.50 -1.42 -15.41
N LEU A 78 5.45 -1.03 -16.25
CA LEU A 78 5.27 -0.11 -17.36
C LEU A 78 5.17 -0.93 -18.65
N PRO A 79 4.07 -0.85 -19.39
CA PRO A 79 3.90 -1.64 -20.61
C PRO A 79 4.95 -1.25 -21.65
N SER A 80 5.58 -2.24 -22.27
CA SER A 80 6.40 -2.05 -23.45
C SER A 80 5.49 -1.98 -24.70
N TRP A 81 5.98 -1.42 -25.79
CA TRP A 81 5.37 -1.51 -27.10
C TRP A 81 5.13 -2.97 -27.54
N VAL A 82 5.99 -3.89 -27.14
CA VAL A 82 5.85 -5.30 -27.45
C VAL A 82 4.88 -5.92 -26.44
N ARG A 83 3.78 -6.46 -26.94
CA ARG A 83 2.74 -7.11 -26.11
C ARG A 83 3.32 -8.21 -25.23
N GLY A 84 3.02 -8.17 -23.96
CA GLY A 84 3.51 -9.13 -22.95
C GLY A 84 4.89 -8.81 -22.37
N GLN A 85 5.57 -7.77 -22.87
CA GLN A 85 6.80 -7.27 -22.26
C GLN A 85 6.52 -6.04 -21.40
N HIS A 86 7.29 -5.87 -20.33
CA HIS A 86 7.16 -4.79 -19.37
C HIS A 86 8.52 -4.30 -18.92
N PHE A 87 8.60 -3.03 -18.55
CA PHE A 87 9.67 -2.47 -17.75
C PHE A 87 9.20 -2.35 -16.29
N TYR A 88 10.11 -2.33 -15.37
CA TYR A 88 9.85 -2.35 -13.93
C TYR A 88 10.19 -0.99 -13.33
N LEU A 89 9.16 -0.28 -12.91
CA LEU A 89 9.32 1.02 -12.24
C LEU A 89 9.38 0.81 -10.73
N TYR A 90 10.53 1.05 -10.16
CA TYR A 90 10.77 1.11 -8.72
C TYR A 90 10.54 2.53 -8.24
N MET A 91 9.74 2.71 -7.22
CA MET A 91 9.39 4.05 -6.73
C MET A 91 9.33 4.08 -5.20
N ILE A 92 9.98 5.06 -4.61
CA ILE A 92 9.98 5.34 -3.17
C ILE A 92 9.27 6.67 -2.95
N VAL A 93 8.29 6.70 -2.05
CA VAL A 93 7.51 7.88 -1.69
C VAL A 93 7.58 8.14 -0.19
N ASP A 94 7.77 9.38 0.19
CA ASP A 94 7.65 9.83 1.59
C ASP A 94 6.18 9.95 1.97
N ILE A 95 5.74 9.23 3.00
CA ILE A 95 4.31 9.20 3.36
C ILE A 95 3.81 10.51 3.97
N TYR A 96 4.69 11.29 4.59
CA TYR A 96 4.33 12.56 5.20
C TYR A 96 4.10 13.64 4.15
N SER A 97 5.05 13.84 3.26
CA SER A 97 5.01 14.88 2.25
C SER A 97 4.37 14.47 0.92
N ARG A 98 4.24 13.18 0.67
CA ARG A 98 3.85 12.58 -0.63
C ARG A 98 4.91 12.75 -1.72
N LYS A 99 6.08 13.30 -1.40
CA LYS A 99 7.17 13.48 -2.37
C LYS A 99 7.68 12.12 -2.86
N ILE A 100 7.81 11.97 -4.17
CA ILE A 100 8.57 10.88 -4.75
C ILE A 100 10.04 11.15 -4.46
N ILE A 101 10.63 10.32 -3.62
CA ILE A 101 12.01 10.43 -3.16
C ILE A 101 12.97 9.89 -4.21
N ALA A 102 12.61 8.74 -4.79
CA ALA A 102 13.38 8.12 -5.85
C ALA A 102 12.48 7.33 -6.78
N ALA A 103 12.81 7.33 -8.06
CA ALA A 103 12.19 6.51 -9.08
C ALA A 103 13.24 6.05 -10.08
N GLU A 104 13.17 4.80 -10.52
CA GLU A 104 14.07 4.26 -11.55
C GLU A 104 13.38 3.14 -12.33
N VAL A 105 13.70 3.04 -13.61
CA VAL A 105 13.14 2.01 -14.51
C VAL A 105 14.21 0.99 -14.85
N PHE A 106 13.89 -0.28 -14.64
CA PHE A 106 14.76 -1.42 -14.92
C PHE A 106 14.12 -2.38 -15.93
N ALA A 107 14.97 -3.18 -16.58
CA ALA A 107 14.52 -4.22 -17.52
C ALA A 107 14.09 -5.51 -16.80
N SER A 108 14.44 -5.68 -15.54
CA SER A 108 14.12 -6.88 -14.74
C SER A 108 13.93 -6.53 -13.28
N GLU A 109 13.21 -7.39 -12.56
CA GLU A 109 13.11 -7.29 -11.10
C GLU A 109 14.36 -7.87 -10.42
N SER A 110 14.91 -7.13 -9.46
CA SER A 110 16.07 -7.56 -8.70
C SER A 110 16.16 -6.83 -7.35
N GLY A 111 16.51 -7.55 -6.30
CA GLY A 111 16.85 -6.97 -5.01
C GLY A 111 18.09 -6.06 -5.05
N LYS A 112 18.99 -6.28 -6.02
CA LYS A 112 20.14 -5.41 -6.24
C LYS A 112 19.71 -4.01 -6.70
N HIS A 113 18.77 -3.93 -7.66
CA HIS A 113 18.19 -2.66 -8.12
C HIS A 113 17.50 -1.90 -6.98
N ALA A 114 16.74 -2.61 -6.14
CA ALA A 114 16.13 -2.03 -4.96
C ALA A 114 17.16 -1.47 -3.98
N ALA A 115 18.23 -2.20 -3.71
CA ALA A 115 19.30 -1.79 -2.81
C ALA A 115 20.06 -0.56 -3.32
N GLU A 116 20.35 -0.49 -4.61
CA GLU A 116 21.01 0.65 -5.26
C GLU A 116 20.12 1.90 -5.25
N LEU A 117 18.82 1.73 -5.54
CA LEU A 117 17.85 2.82 -5.50
C LEU A 117 17.71 3.39 -4.08
N LEU A 118 17.57 2.52 -3.08
CA LEU A 118 17.48 2.92 -1.68
C LEU A 118 18.73 3.68 -1.23
N GLN A 119 19.91 3.19 -1.55
CA GLN A 119 21.16 3.86 -1.21
C GLN A 119 21.25 5.28 -1.78
N ARG A 120 20.90 5.45 -3.06
CA ARG A 120 20.87 6.77 -3.72
C ARG A 120 19.82 7.67 -3.06
N ALA A 121 18.64 7.14 -2.72
CA ALA A 121 17.58 7.88 -2.05
C ALA A 121 18.02 8.42 -0.70
N VAL A 122 18.60 7.57 0.15
CA VAL A 122 19.11 7.95 1.49
C VAL A 122 20.19 9.01 1.40
N TRP A 123 21.11 8.90 0.45
CA TRP A 123 22.17 9.88 0.26
C TRP A 123 21.67 11.23 -0.27
N ASN A 124 20.75 11.23 -1.24
CA ASN A 124 20.19 12.45 -1.81
C ASN A 124 19.36 13.24 -0.80
N GLU A 125 18.58 12.54 0.03
CA GLU A 125 17.79 13.15 1.09
C GLU A 125 18.60 13.44 2.37
N LYS A 126 19.88 13.05 2.40
CA LYS A 126 20.78 13.23 3.56
C LYS A 126 20.15 12.69 4.85
N CYS A 127 19.44 11.57 4.76
CA CYS A 127 18.82 10.95 5.91
C CYS A 127 19.92 10.53 6.89
N SER A 128 19.90 11.12 8.11
CA SER A 128 20.73 10.63 9.20
C SER A 128 20.24 9.25 9.61
N SER A 129 21.16 8.30 9.75
CA SER A 129 20.89 6.95 10.19
C SER A 129 20.06 6.91 11.48
N ASN A 130 19.15 5.96 11.60
CA ASN A 130 18.47 5.43 12.77
C ASN A 130 16.97 5.70 12.94
N ASN A 131 16.33 6.53 12.14
CA ASN A 131 14.86 6.74 12.30
C ASN A 131 14.04 6.54 11.04
N LEU A 132 14.67 6.22 9.90
CA LEU A 132 13.94 5.99 8.66
C LEU A 132 13.38 4.57 8.64
N VAL A 133 12.08 4.47 8.44
CA VAL A 133 11.38 3.20 8.20
C VAL A 133 11.05 3.10 6.71
N LEU A 134 11.42 1.99 6.09
CA LEU A 134 11.01 1.66 4.73
C LEU A 134 9.90 0.59 4.78
N HIS A 135 8.70 0.96 4.36
CA HIS A 135 7.55 0.07 4.29
C HIS A 135 7.35 -0.44 2.86
N SER A 136 7.05 -1.73 2.73
CA SER A 136 6.75 -2.38 1.44
C SER A 136 5.74 -3.50 1.60
N ASP A 137 5.28 -4.03 0.47
CA ASP A 137 4.61 -5.31 0.43
C ASP A 137 5.59 -6.49 0.67
N ASN A 138 5.13 -7.72 0.46
CA ASN A 138 5.91 -8.93 0.67
C ASN A 138 6.51 -9.51 -0.63
N GLY A 139 6.68 -8.70 -1.67
CA GLY A 139 7.25 -9.11 -2.95
C GLY A 139 8.69 -9.66 -2.85
N GLY A 140 9.10 -10.43 -3.83
CA GLY A 140 10.44 -11.05 -3.86
C GLY A 140 11.60 -10.05 -3.70
N PRO A 141 11.66 -8.97 -4.49
CA PRO A 141 12.71 -7.95 -4.36
C PRO A 141 12.71 -7.28 -2.98
N MET A 142 11.51 -7.11 -2.36
CA MET A 142 11.33 -6.46 -1.05
C MET A 142 11.94 -7.26 0.10
N ARG A 143 11.96 -8.58 -0.03
CA ARG A 143 12.51 -9.51 0.97
C ARG A 143 13.87 -10.08 0.60
N SER A 144 14.51 -9.55 -0.44
CA SER A 144 15.82 -10.04 -0.85
C SER A 144 16.89 -9.75 0.22
N TYR A 145 17.78 -10.72 0.41
CA TYR A 145 18.91 -10.55 1.35
C TYR A 145 19.79 -9.34 0.98
N THR A 146 19.96 -9.04 -0.30
CA THR A 146 20.73 -7.89 -0.78
C THR A 146 20.14 -6.58 -0.31
N LEU A 147 18.80 -6.42 -0.40
CA LEU A 147 18.11 -5.23 0.09
C LEU A 147 18.19 -5.15 1.62
N LEU A 148 17.92 -6.25 2.32
CA LEU A 148 17.98 -6.28 3.79
C LEU A 148 19.36 -5.93 4.33
N ALA A 149 20.43 -6.48 3.74
CA ALA A 149 21.80 -6.13 4.10
C ALA A 149 22.10 -4.63 3.86
N LYS A 150 21.58 -4.07 2.75
CA LYS A 150 21.73 -2.64 2.45
C LYS A 150 20.98 -1.77 3.44
N MET A 151 19.74 -2.14 3.80
CA MET A 151 18.96 -1.43 4.82
C MET A 151 19.67 -1.40 6.15
N TYR A 152 20.19 -2.54 6.58
CA TYR A 152 20.99 -2.65 7.80
C TYR A 152 22.23 -1.73 7.76
N ALA A 153 22.99 -1.75 6.67
CA ALA A 153 24.16 -0.92 6.49
C ALA A 153 23.85 0.60 6.48
N LEU A 154 22.64 0.98 6.06
CA LEU A 154 22.16 2.37 6.01
C LEU A 154 21.42 2.78 7.29
N GLY A 155 21.21 1.89 8.25
CA GLY A 155 20.42 2.14 9.45
C GLY A 155 18.91 2.35 9.18
N VAL A 156 18.40 1.78 8.09
CA VAL A 156 16.99 1.86 7.69
C VAL A 156 16.23 0.67 8.26
N LEU A 157 15.14 0.93 8.97
CA LEU A 157 14.27 -0.10 9.53
C LEU A 157 13.31 -0.63 8.48
N SER A 158 13.08 -1.94 8.45
CA SER A 158 12.11 -2.57 7.55
C SER A 158 10.73 -2.70 8.20
N SER A 159 9.69 -2.43 7.43
CA SER A 159 8.30 -2.73 7.75
C SER A 159 7.60 -3.37 6.55
N TYR A 160 6.70 -4.30 6.81
CA TYR A 160 6.02 -5.05 5.75
C TYR A 160 4.52 -5.07 5.95
N SER A 161 3.80 -5.07 4.83
CA SER A 161 2.36 -5.30 4.79
C SER A 161 2.00 -6.67 5.36
N ARG A 162 0.80 -6.81 5.89
CA ARG A 162 0.27 -8.12 6.32
C ARG A 162 0.14 -9.04 5.10
N LEU A 163 0.39 -10.32 5.32
CA LEU A 163 0.23 -11.31 4.25
C LEU A 163 -1.22 -11.34 3.75
N ARG A 164 -1.42 -11.21 2.44
CA ARG A 164 -2.72 -11.22 1.75
C ARG A 164 -3.66 -10.06 2.11
N VAL A 165 -3.12 -8.94 2.58
CA VAL A 165 -3.87 -7.70 2.77
C VAL A 165 -3.37 -6.67 1.78
N SER A 166 -4.12 -6.44 0.71
CA SER A 166 -3.73 -5.53 -0.37
C SER A 166 -3.68 -4.05 0.06
N ASN A 167 -4.50 -3.65 1.03
CA ASN A 167 -4.65 -2.25 1.41
C ASN A 167 -3.60 -1.74 2.42
N ASP A 168 -2.54 -2.49 2.65
CA ASP A 168 -1.53 -2.11 3.65
C ASP A 168 -0.43 -1.18 3.09
N ASN A 169 -0.42 -0.93 1.76
CA ASN A 169 0.50 0.03 1.12
C ASN A 169 -0.25 1.10 0.30
N PRO A 170 -1.21 1.83 0.91
CA PRO A 170 -2.13 2.71 0.18
C PRO A 170 -1.44 3.89 -0.51
N TYR A 171 -0.27 4.30 -0.02
CA TYR A 171 0.47 5.44 -0.57
C TYR A 171 1.09 5.13 -1.92
N SER A 172 1.75 3.99 -2.05
CA SER A 172 2.30 3.51 -3.33
C SER A 172 1.19 3.19 -4.33
N GLU A 173 0.11 2.54 -3.89
CA GLU A 173 -1.06 2.23 -4.74
C GLU A 173 -1.71 3.50 -5.30
N SER A 174 -1.95 4.51 -4.45
CA SER A 174 -2.51 5.80 -4.86
C SER A 174 -1.59 6.54 -5.84
N LEU A 175 -0.28 6.49 -5.60
CA LEU A 175 0.71 7.10 -6.48
C LEU A 175 0.73 6.43 -7.85
N PHE A 176 0.74 5.10 -7.92
CA PHE A 176 0.68 4.37 -9.19
C PHE A 176 -0.64 4.58 -9.92
N ARG A 177 -1.74 4.77 -9.21
CA ARG A 177 -3.00 5.19 -9.82
C ARG A 177 -2.84 6.54 -10.48
N THR A 178 -2.30 7.56 -9.78
CA THR A 178 -2.04 8.88 -10.34
C THR A 178 -1.14 8.82 -11.57
N LEU A 179 -0.11 7.97 -11.55
CA LEU A 179 0.79 7.76 -12.67
C LEU A 179 0.07 7.17 -13.89
N LYS A 180 -0.72 6.11 -13.72
CA LYS A 180 -1.41 5.41 -14.81
C LYS A 180 -2.58 6.21 -15.40
N TYR A 181 -3.17 7.12 -14.63
CA TYR A 181 -4.26 8.00 -15.08
C TYR A 181 -3.77 9.43 -15.44
N CYS A 182 -2.48 9.63 -15.56
CA CYS A 182 -1.90 10.88 -16.03
C CYS A 182 -2.34 11.15 -17.48
N PRO A 183 -2.81 12.38 -17.85
CA PRO A 183 -3.33 12.68 -19.19
C PRO A 183 -2.35 12.42 -20.35
N TRP A 184 -1.06 12.35 -20.06
CA TRP A 184 0.01 12.07 -21.01
C TRP A 184 0.63 10.69 -20.82
N TRP A 185 -0.12 9.75 -20.22
CA TRP A 185 0.24 8.34 -20.18
C TRP A 185 0.29 7.76 -21.61
N PRO A 186 1.36 7.04 -21.98
CA PRO A 186 1.48 6.51 -23.34
C PRO A 186 0.54 5.32 -23.55
N GLU A 187 -0.48 5.51 -24.38
CA GLU A 187 -1.50 4.48 -24.68
C GLU A 187 -0.90 3.19 -25.26
N ASN A 188 0.14 3.31 -26.07
CA ASN A 188 0.79 2.18 -26.75
C ASN A 188 1.99 1.61 -25.97
N GLY A 189 2.23 2.08 -24.73
CA GLY A 189 3.41 1.72 -23.97
C GLY A 189 4.70 2.38 -24.46
N PHE A 190 5.83 1.94 -23.93
CA PHE A 190 7.15 2.53 -24.16
C PHE A 190 7.94 1.71 -25.18
N ARG A 191 8.56 2.38 -26.17
CA ARG A 191 9.38 1.70 -27.20
C ARG A 191 10.67 1.15 -26.62
N THR A 192 11.32 1.95 -25.78
CA THR A 192 12.59 1.59 -25.16
C THR A 192 12.55 1.89 -23.64
N ILE A 193 13.47 1.28 -22.91
CA ILE A 193 13.64 1.58 -21.49
C ILE A 193 14.04 3.04 -21.27
N ASN A 194 14.77 3.65 -22.20
CA ASN A 194 15.16 5.05 -22.11
C ASN A 194 13.96 5.98 -22.28
N ASP A 195 13.02 5.67 -23.17
CA ASP A 195 11.76 6.41 -23.27
C ASP A 195 10.98 6.35 -21.97
N ALA A 196 10.89 5.17 -21.36
CA ALA A 196 10.25 5.01 -20.07
C ALA A 196 10.93 5.84 -18.97
N ARG A 197 12.27 5.86 -18.93
CA ARG A 197 13.06 6.68 -17.98
C ARG A 197 12.82 8.18 -18.16
N VAL A 198 12.86 8.66 -19.39
CA VAL A 198 12.60 10.08 -19.71
C VAL A 198 11.19 10.46 -19.26
N TRP A 199 10.22 9.62 -19.57
CA TRP A 199 8.83 9.85 -19.19
C TRP A 199 8.65 9.85 -17.65
N VAL A 200 9.22 8.87 -16.96
CA VAL A 200 9.17 8.78 -15.49
C VAL A 200 9.82 10.01 -14.85
N ASN A 201 10.98 10.46 -15.33
CA ASN A 201 11.62 11.67 -14.82
C ASN A 201 10.72 12.91 -14.98
N ARG A 202 10.04 13.05 -16.14
CA ARG A 202 9.06 14.11 -16.35
C ARG A 202 7.89 14.01 -15.38
N PHE A 203 7.36 12.80 -15.17
CA PHE A 203 6.28 12.54 -14.22
C PHE A 203 6.70 12.90 -12.79
N VAL A 204 7.87 12.47 -12.33
CA VAL A 204 8.40 12.78 -11.00
C VAL A 204 8.51 14.29 -10.78
N ASN A 205 9.05 15.02 -11.75
CA ASN A 205 9.16 16.48 -11.67
C ASN A 205 7.79 17.13 -11.57
N TRP A 206 6.87 16.80 -12.46
CA TRP A 206 5.51 17.32 -12.41
C TRP A 206 4.82 16.98 -11.08
N TYR A 207 4.89 15.71 -10.64
CA TYR A 207 4.24 15.27 -9.42
C TYR A 207 4.79 15.98 -8.18
N ASN A 208 6.10 16.12 -8.08
CA ASN A 208 6.72 16.75 -6.91
C ASN A 208 6.53 18.26 -6.86
N PHE A 209 6.57 18.97 -8.00
CA PHE A 209 6.66 20.43 -8.02
C PHE A 209 5.41 21.14 -8.55
N GLU A 210 4.54 20.47 -9.29
CA GLU A 210 3.37 21.10 -9.92
C GLU A 210 2.04 20.51 -9.45
N HIS A 211 2.00 19.18 -9.23
CA HIS A 211 0.77 18.49 -8.85
C HIS A 211 0.29 18.93 -7.45
N LYS A 212 -0.90 19.51 -7.38
CA LYS A 212 -1.56 19.91 -6.13
C LYS A 212 -2.28 18.72 -5.51
N HIS A 213 -1.63 18.04 -4.56
CA HIS A 213 -2.09 16.77 -4.01
C HIS A 213 -3.20 16.96 -2.97
N SER A 214 -4.37 16.35 -3.19
CA SER A 214 -5.56 16.49 -2.33
C SER A 214 -5.34 16.04 -0.88
N GLY A 215 -4.63 14.93 -0.68
CA GLY A 215 -4.32 14.37 0.65
C GLY A 215 -3.43 15.24 1.53
N ILE A 216 -2.82 16.30 0.98
CA ILE A 216 -2.01 17.28 1.72
C ILE A 216 -2.54 18.71 1.50
N LYS A 217 -3.86 18.85 1.41
CA LYS A 217 -4.53 20.16 1.29
C LYS A 217 -4.14 20.95 0.03
N TYR A 218 -3.88 20.27 -1.08
CA TYR A 218 -3.56 20.91 -2.37
C TYR A 218 -2.32 21.82 -2.36
N VAL A 219 -1.33 21.48 -1.56
CA VAL A 219 0.05 21.93 -1.74
C VAL A 219 0.78 20.92 -2.62
N THR A 220 1.93 21.29 -3.19
CA THR A 220 2.77 20.30 -3.88
C THR A 220 3.54 19.43 -2.88
N PRO A 221 3.88 18.19 -3.24
CA PRO A 221 4.74 17.36 -2.41
C PRO A 221 6.06 18.02 -2.01
N ALA A 222 6.70 18.75 -2.92
CA ALA A 222 7.94 19.48 -2.63
C ALA A 222 7.73 20.63 -1.64
N GLU A 223 6.66 21.43 -1.79
CA GLU A 223 6.32 22.50 -0.84
C GLU A 223 6.16 21.94 0.58
N ARG A 224 5.47 20.82 0.72
CA ARG A 224 5.29 20.18 2.03
C ARG A 224 6.58 19.56 2.56
N HIS A 225 7.35 18.91 1.72
CA HIS A 225 8.62 18.30 2.10
C HIS A 225 9.63 19.32 2.64
N GLN A 226 9.59 20.55 2.11
CA GLN A 226 10.40 21.69 2.55
C GLN A 226 9.80 22.46 3.76
N GLY A 227 8.63 22.07 4.24
CA GLY A 227 7.94 22.76 5.36
C GLY A 227 7.27 24.08 4.98
N ASN A 228 7.10 24.36 3.68
CA ASN A 228 6.48 25.60 3.19
C ASN A 228 4.94 25.55 3.25
N ASP A 229 4.36 24.38 3.42
CA ASP A 229 2.90 24.16 3.43
C ASP A 229 2.19 24.94 4.52
N MET A 230 2.77 25.09 5.71
CA MET A 230 2.17 25.88 6.79
C MET A 230 1.90 27.33 6.35
N LYS A 231 2.88 28.00 5.74
CA LYS A 231 2.75 29.38 5.24
C LYS A 231 1.70 29.48 4.13
N ILE A 232 1.72 28.51 3.20
CA ILE A 232 0.79 28.46 2.07
C ILE A 232 -0.65 28.28 2.57
N LEU A 233 -0.87 27.36 3.51
CA LEU A 233 -2.21 27.09 4.07
C LEU A 233 -2.73 28.25 4.89
N ALA A 234 -1.87 28.92 5.69
CA ALA A 234 -2.24 30.11 6.44
C ALA A 234 -2.65 31.27 5.52
N ALA A 235 -1.87 31.54 4.47
CA ALA A 235 -2.20 32.56 3.48
C ALA A 235 -3.52 32.24 2.74
N ARG A 236 -3.73 30.99 2.38
CA ARG A 236 -4.97 30.53 1.73
C ARG A 236 -6.19 30.70 2.65
N LYS A 237 -6.04 30.37 3.95
CA LYS A 237 -7.09 30.56 4.95
C LYS A 237 -7.48 32.03 5.09
N ALA A 238 -6.50 32.95 5.13
CA ALA A 238 -6.74 34.38 5.19
C ALA A 238 -7.51 34.90 3.96
N VAL A 239 -7.14 34.47 2.74
CA VAL A 239 -7.86 34.84 1.51
C VAL A 239 -9.33 34.36 1.55
N TYR A 240 -9.59 33.15 2.03
CA TYR A 240 -10.95 32.63 2.16
C TYR A 240 -11.77 33.40 3.21
N GLN A 241 -11.15 33.79 4.32
CA GLN A 241 -11.80 34.59 5.32
C GLN A 241 -12.17 35.98 4.80
N LEU A 242 -11.23 36.66 4.14
CA LEU A 242 -11.48 37.99 3.55
C LEU A 242 -12.59 37.94 2.48
N ALA A 243 -12.56 36.93 1.62
CA ALA A 243 -13.59 36.77 0.59
C ALA A 243 -14.98 36.50 1.19
N ARG A 244 -15.06 35.79 2.34
CA ARG A 244 -16.31 35.61 3.09
C ARG A 244 -16.80 36.89 3.73
N GLU A 245 -15.90 37.68 4.29
CA GLU A 245 -16.25 39.01 4.89
C GLU A 245 -16.78 40.00 3.84
N GLN A 246 -16.20 39.95 2.62
CA GLN A 246 -16.64 40.82 1.51
C GLN A 246 -18.00 40.40 0.92
N HIS A 247 -18.31 39.13 0.91
CA HIS A 247 -19.50 38.57 0.29
C HIS A 247 -20.13 37.45 1.14
N PRO A 248 -20.61 37.75 2.35
CA PRO A 248 -21.11 36.73 3.29
C PRO A 248 -22.29 35.95 2.74
N GLU A 249 -23.10 36.55 1.86
CA GLU A 249 -24.25 35.93 1.21
C GLU A 249 -23.89 34.73 0.28
N ARG A 250 -22.62 34.64 -0.15
CA ARG A 250 -22.14 33.55 -1.05
C ARG A 250 -21.59 32.36 -0.30
N TRP A 251 -21.50 32.44 1.03
CA TRP A 251 -20.81 31.43 1.83
C TRP A 251 -21.77 30.67 2.75
N GLY A 252 -21.58 29.36 2.85
CA GLY A 252 -22.26 28.56 3.84
C GLY A 252 -21.71 28.73 5.25
N LYS A 253 -22.27 27.96 6.18
CA LYS A 253 -21.92 28.02 7.62
C LYS A 253 -20.42 27.80 7.89
N HIS A 254 -19.76 26.94 7.14
CA HIS A 254 -18.37 26.55 7.36
C HIS A 254 -17.49 26.87 6.17
N LEU A 255 -16.29 27.40 6.43
CA LEU A 255 -15.22 27.50 5.45
C LEU A 255 -14.58 26.14 5.21
N ARG A 256 -13.97 25.95 4.03
CA ARG A 256 -13.15 24.77 3.76
C ARG A 256 -12.00 24.69 4.75
N ASN A 257 -11.78 23.49 5.29
CA ASN A 257 -10.69 23.27 6.25
C ASN A 257 -9.32 23.31 5.58
N TRP A 258 -8.54 24.35 5.86
CA TRP A 258 -7.16 24.56 5.44
C TRP A 258 -6.16 24.35 6.59
N ASP A 259 -6.57 23.73 7.69
CA ASP A 259 -5.69 23.49 8.83
C ASP A 259 -4.58 22.52 8.43
N TYR A 260 -3.41 22.79 8.99
CA TYR A 260 -2.21 21.98 8.77
C TYR A 260 -2.39 20.53 9.26
N ILE A 261 -1.85 19.57 8.50
CA ILE A 261 -1.84 18.15 8.87
C ILE A 261 -0.49 17.87 9.54
N SER A 262 -0.48 17.81 10.87
CA SER A 262 0.75 17.62 11.66
C SER A 262 1.31 16.20 11.59
N GLU A 263 0.46 15.20 11.35
CA GLU A 263 0.85 13.80 11.37
C GLU A 263 0.12 12.98 10.32
N VAL A 264 0.78 11.94 9.86
CA VAL A 264 0.27 11.02 8.86
C VAL A 264 0.51 9.60 9.35
N TYR A 265 -0.48 8.76 9.18
CA TYR A 265 -0.44 7.36 9.58
C TYR A 265 -0.43 6.43 8.37
N LEU A 266 0.39 5.39 8.43
CA LEU A 266 0.27 4.24 7.56
C LEU A 266 -0.57 3.20 8.30
N ASN A 267 -1.65 2.76 7.67
CA ASN A 267 -2.58 1.78 8.23
C ASN A 267 -3.15 2.17 9.61
N PRO A 268 -3.81 3.33 9.74
CA PRO A 268 -4.44 3.74 10.99
C PRO A 268 -5.46 2.68 11.43
N GLU A 269 -5.61 2.49 12.73
CA GLU A 269 -6.69 1.68 13.25
C GLU A 269 -8.02 2.27 12.78
N LYS A 270 -8.85 1.45 12.14
CA LYS A 270 -10.24 1.85 11.90
C LYS A 270 -10.89 1.83 13.28
N GLU A 271 -11.28 2.98 13.79
CA GLU A 271 -12.21 3.04 14.90
C GLU A 271 -13.41 2.18 14.51
N ALA A 272 -13.74 1.21 15.36
CA ALA A 272 -14.93 0.39 15.17
C ALA A 272 -16.13 1.34 15.27
N ALA A 273 -16.82 1.55 14.13
CA ALA A 273 -18.05 2.32 14.05
C ALA A 273 -19.20 1.56 14.72
#